data_65d9cbaf417a0c191bcce63561cea114
#
_entry.id   65d9cbaf417a0c191bcce63561cea114
#
_cell.length_a   1.000
_cell.length_b   1.000
_cell.length_c   1.000
_cell.angle_alpha   90.00
_cell.angle_beta   90.00
_cell.angle_gamma   90.00
#
_symmetry.space_group_name_H-M   'P 1'
#
loop_
_entity.id
_entity.type
_entity.pdbx_description
1 polymer ?
#
loop_
_entity_poly.entity_id
_entity_poly.type
_entity_poly.pdbx_seq_one_letter_code
_entity_poly.pdbx_strand_id
1 'polypeptide(L)'
;KLLGATRDKVPAYASTMCGDDLPDELATPEDYANFALWAIKERGYPAYKLHTWQPPYPGAPSVKRDLAACAAVREAVGPDVPLMLDPFHYYSREEALALAKGLEKLDYYWMEEPMDEHSMSSYIWLCENTTLPICGPETAEGKMHVRAEWIKAGACDLTRGGVWDVGGITPLVKIAHLAESFNLRMEVHGGGAGNLHVLCA
;
A
#
# COMPACT_ATOMS: atom_id res chain seq x y z
N LYS A 1 25.89 7.09 4.58
CA LYS A 1 27.01 6.95 5.54
C LYS A 1 26.66 7.48 6.93
N LEU A 2 25.94 8.61 7.06
CA LEU A 2 25.54 9.17 8.36
C LEU A 2 24.57 8.27 9.14
N LEU A 3 23.72 7.51 8.44
CA LEU A 3 22.75 6.59 9.02
C LEU A 3 23.29 5.14 9.14
N GLY A 4 24.51 4.88 8.69
CA GLY A 4 25.11 3.55 8.74
C GLY A 4 24.58 2.62 7.64
N ALA A 5 24.83 2.94 6.37
CA ALA A 5 24.36 2.13 5.24
C ALA A 5 24.73 0.65 5.39
N THR A 6 23.73 -0.21 5.48
CA THR A 6 23.84 -1.66 5.67
C THR A 6 23.61 -2.43 4.38
N ARG A 7 23.01 -1.79 3.37
CA ARG A 7 22.74 -2.37 2.06
C ARG A 7 22.96 -1.36 0.94
N ASP A 8 23.26 -1.84 -0.25
CA ASP A 8 23.50 -1.05 -1.47
C ASP A 8 22.36 -1.17 -2.50
N LYS A 9 21.44 -2.11 -2.26
CA LYS A 9 20.25 -2.34 -3.09
C LYS A 9 19.03 -2.51 -2.22
N VAL A 10 17.91 -1.99 -2.71
CA VAL A 10 16.59 -2.09 -2.07
C VAL A 10 15.62 -2.65 -3.09
N PRO A 11 14.86 -3.71 -2.75
CA PRO A 11 13.77 -4.16 -3.62
C PRO A 11 12.69 -3.07 -3.73
N ALA A 12 12.13 -2.93 -4.92
CA ALA A 12 11.05 -2.00 -5.19
C ALA A 12 9.94 -2.72 -5.94
N TYR A 13 8.70 -2.44 -5.62
CA TYR A 13 7.56 -2.87 -6.41
C TYR A 13 7.19 -1.81 -7.46
N ALA A 14 6.63 -2.23 -8.58
CA ALA A 14 5.96 -1.32 -9.49
C ALA A 14 4.63 -0.87 -8.87
N SER A 15 4.25 0.37 -9.08
CA SER A 15 2.96 0.89 -8.63
C SER A 15 2.30 1.66 -9.76
N THR A 16 1.02 1.41 -10.01
CA THR A 16 0.20 2.33 -10.78
C THR A 16 -0.17 3.53 -9.92
N MET A 17 -0.45 4.65 -10.56
CA MET A 17 -0.95 5.84 -9.87
C MET A 17 -2.48 5.84 -9.92
N CYS A 18 -3.09 6.57 -9.01
CA CYS A 18 -4.53 6.84 -9.06
C CYS A 18 -4.90 7.60 -10.34
N GLY A 19 -6.03 7.28 -10.90
CA GLY A 19 -6.54 7.62 -12.22
C GLY A 19 -6.34 9.00 -12.86
N ASP A 20 -5.92 10.02 -12.12
CA ASP A 20 -5.72 11.35 -12.70
C ASP A 20 -4.46 11.46 -13.59
N ASP A 21 -3.45 10.62 -13.35
CA ASP A 21 -2.17 10.65 -14.06
C ASP A 21 -2.04 9.57 -15.14
N LEU A 22 -3.01 8.65 -15.19
CA LEU A 22 -3.04 7.59 -16.19
C LEU A 22 -4.21 7.87 -17.16
N PRO A 23 -3.92 8.49 -18.31
CA PRO A 23 -4.94 8.62 -19.34
C PRO A 23 -5.46 7.23 -19.71
N ASP A 24 -6.66 7.12 -20.18
CA ASP A 24 -7.44 6.02 -20.75
C ASP A 24 -6.81 4.60 -20.85
N GLU A 25 -5.52 4.46 -20.50
CA GLU A 25 -4.71 3.25 -20.68
C GLU A 25 -5.00 2.16 -19.62
N LEU A 26 -5.61 2.49 -18.47
CA LEU A 26 -6.02 1.54 -17.45
C LEU A 26 -7.54 1.60 -17.19
N ALA A 27 -8.31 1.48 -18.25
CA ALA A 27 -9.75 1.59 -18.21
C ALA A 27 -10.47 0.28 -17.85
N THR A 28 -9.81 -0.86 -18.01
CA THR A 28 -10.39 -2.20 -17.82
C THR A 28 -9.51 -3.07 -16.90
N PRO A 29 -10.07 -4.14 -16.30
CA PRO A 29 -9.28 -5.15 -15.60
C PRO A 29 -8.14 -5.74 -16.44
N GLU A 30 -8.35 -5.92 -17.74
CA GLU A 30 -7.34 -6.44 -18.66
C GLU A 30 -6.17 -5.48 -18.86
N ASP A 31 -6.42 -4.19 -18.87
CA ASP A 31 -5.35 -3.18 -18.96
C ASP A 31 -4.42 -3.24 -17.74
N TYR A 32 -4.99 -3.39 -16.52
CA TYR A 32 -4.19 -3.62 -15.31
C TYR A 32 -3.38 -4.91 -15.39
N ALA A 33 -3.95 -5.99 -15.91
CA ALA A 33 -3.26 -7.27 -16.09
C ALA A 33 -2.08 -7.13 -17.06
N ASN A 34 -2.28 -6.47 -18.19
CA ASN A 34 -1.24 -6.21 -19.18
C ASN A 34 -0.12 -5.33 -18.63
N PHE A 35 -0.46 -4.28 -17.89
CA PHE A 35 0.52 -3.43 -17.23
C PHE A 35 1.33 -4.22 -16.19
N ALA A 36 0.69 -5.04 -15.37
CA ALA A 36 1.37 -5.90 -14.39
C ALA A 36 2.34 -6.87 -15.07
N LEU A 37 1.92 -7.53 -16.15
CA LEU A 37 2.80 -8.40 -16.94
C LEU A 37 4.03 -7.66 -17.46
N TRP A 38 3.84 -6.47 -18.04
CA TRP A 38 4.94 -5.65 -18.50
C TRP A 38 5.89 -5.28 -17.35
N ALA A 39 5.35 -4.83 -16.21
CA ALA A 39 6.17 -4.45 -15.05
C ALA A 39 6.99 -5.64 -14.51
N ILE A 40 6.38 -6.81 -14.37
CA ILE A 40 7.03 -8.00 -13.82
C ILE A 40 7.97 -8.66 -14.83
N LYS A 41 7.52 -8.89 -16.07
CA LYS A 41 8.27 -9.70 -17.04
C LYS A 41 9.31 -8.89 -17.82
N GLU A 42 8.98 -7.66 -18.20
CA GLU A 42 9.85 -6.85 -19.06
C GLU A 42 10.71 -5.86 -18.25
N ARG A 43 10.16 -5.30 -17.15
CA ARG A 43 10.89 -4.35 -16.30
C ARG A 43 11.59 -5.01 -15.11
N GLY A 44 11.24 -6.28 -14.80
CA GLY A 44 11.88 -7.06 -13.75
C GLY A 44 11.56 -6.64 -12.32
N TYR A 45 10.42 -5.96 -12.09
CA TYR A 45 9.96 -5.68 -10.73
C TYR A 45 9.55 -6.98 -10.03
N PRO A 46 9.93 -7.17 -8.75
CA PRO A 46 9.61 -8.39 -8.02
C PRO A 46 8.16 -8.44 -7.50
N ALA A 47 7.45 -7.32 -7.49
CA ALA A 47 6.11 -7.18 -6.95
C ALA A 47 5.35 -6.03 -7.63
N TYR A 48 4.03 -6.00 -7.48
CA TYR A 48 3.19 -4.97 -8.09
C TYR A 48 2.07 -4.51 -7.15
N LYS A 49 1.87 -3.19 -7.06
CA LYS A 49 0.77 -2.54 -6.33
C LYS A 49 -0.18 -1.85 -7.30
N LEU A 50 -1.46 -2.19 -7.21
CA LEU A 50 -2.51 -1.51 -7.95
C LEU A 50 -2.98 -0.29 -7.17
N HIS A 51 -3.17 0.83 -7.87
CA HIS A 51 -4.18 1.82 -7.53
C HIS A 51 -5.32 1.64 -8.52
N THR A 52 -6.52 1.39 -8.05
CA THR A 52 -7.68 1.20 -8.91
C THR A 52 -8.42 2.52 -9.13
N TRP A 53 -9.53 2.44 -9.83
CA TRP A 53 -10.31 3.63 -10.17
C TRP A 53 -10.89 4.32 -8.94
N GLN A 54 -10.75 5.64 -8.90
CA GLN A 54 -11.27 6.48 -7.84
C GLN A 54 -12.04 7.67 -8.41
N PRO A 55 -12.90 8.33 -7.62
CA PRO A 55 -13.55 9.56 -8.06
C PRO A 55 -12.52 10.60 -8.54
N PRO A 56 -12.81 11.35 -9.62
CA PRO A 56 -14.10 11.42 -10.33
C PRO A 56 -14.31 10.38 -11.44
N TYR A 57 -13.53 9.29 -11.50
CA TYR A 57 -13.71 8.28 -12.54
C TYR A 57 -15.12 7.68 -12.50
N PRO A 58 -15.84 7.57 -13.65
CA PRO A 58 -17.22 7.08 -13.67
C PRO A 58 -17.37 5.68 -13.06
N GLY A 59 -18.27 5.57 -12.08
CA GLY A 59 -18.55 4.32 -11.38
C GLY A 59 -17.54 3.93 -10.31
N ALA A 60 -16.60 4.81 -9.97
CA ALA A 60 -15.69 4.62 -8.84
C ALA A 60 -16.20 5.35 -7.57
N PRO A 61 -15.87 4.85 -6.36
CA PRO A 61 -15.22 3.58 -6.12
C PRO A 61 -16.18 2.37 -6.34
N SER A 62 -15.64 1.18 -6.56
CA SER A 62 -16.45 -0.03 -6.75
C SER A 62 -15.70 -1.30 -6.36
N VAL A 63 -16.06 -1.88 -5.23
CA VAL A 63 -15.50 -3.16 -4.74
C VAL A 63 -15.52 -4.25 -5.82
N LYS A 64 -16.63 -4.38 -6.55
CA LYS A 64 -16.77 -5.39 -7.60
C LYS A 64 -15.77 -5.17 -8.74
N ARG A 65 -15.60 -3.93 -9.17
CA ARG A 65 -14.71 -3.58 -10.29
C ARG A 65 -13.26 -3.72 -9.88
N ASP A 66 -12.92 -3.27 -8.69
CA ASP A 66 -11.56 -3.36 -8.16
C ASP A 66 -11.14 -4.81 -7.95
N LEU A 67 -12.03 -5.65 -7.41
CA LEU A 67 -11.75 -7.09 -7.30
C LEU A 67 -11.63 -7.77 -8.67
N ALA A 68 -12.35 -7.31 -9.69
CA ALA A 68 -12.17 -7.84 -11.04
C ALA A 68 -10.78 -7.50 -11.61
N ALA A 69 -10.30 -6.27 -11.39
CA ALA A 69 -8.93 -5.89 -11.78
C ALA A 69 -7.88 -6.69 -11.00
N CYS A 70 -8.06 -6.84 -9.68
CA CYS A 70 -7.17 -7.64 -8.85
C CYS A 70 -7.12 -9.11 -9.28
N ALA A 71 -8.26 -9.70 -9.63
CA ALA A 71 -8.33 -11.08 -10.12
C ALA A 71 -7.62 -11.25 -11.47
N ALA A 72 -7.85 -10.32 -12.40
CA ALA A 72 -7.19 -10.33 -13.71
C ALA A 72 -5.67 -10.21 -13.59
N VAL A 73 -5.19 -9.33 -12.70
CA VAL A 73 -3.76 -9.20 -12.42
C VAL A 73 -3.19 -10.48 -11.83
N ARG A 74 -3.84 -11.08 -10.81
CA ARG A 74 -3.39 -12.34 -10.21
C ARG A 74 -3.33 -13.49 -11.22
N GLU A 75 -4.32 -13.60 -12.06
CA GLU A 75 -4.34 -14.61 -13.13
C GLU A 75 -3.17 -14.41 -14.11
N ALA A 76 -2.90 -13.17 -14.50
CA ALA A 76 -1.86 -12.84 -15.46
C ALA A 76 -0.44 -13.08 -14.94
N VAL A 77 -0.13 -12.65 -13.70
CA VAL A 77 1.25 -12.73 -13.18
C VAL A 77 1.55 -14.04 -12.46
N GLY A 78 0.53 -14.84 -12.15
CA GLY A 78 0.68 -16.11 -11.44
C GLY A 78 0.69 -15.97 -9.90
N PRO A 79 0.77 -17.10 -9.18
CA PRO A 79 0.59 -17.14 -7.72
C PRO A 79 1.78 -16.60 -6.94
N ASP A 80 2.97 -16.61 -7.50
CA ASP A 80 4.22 -16.33 -6.75
C ASP A 80 4.58 -14.85 -6.66
N VAL A 81 3.90 -13.98 -7.42
CA VAL A 81 4.18 -12.54 -7.41
C VAL A 81 3.42 -11.87 -6.26
N PRO A 82 4.12 -11.20 -5.33
CA PRO A 82 3.44 -10.40 -4.31
C PRO A 82 2.64 -9.26 -4.95
N LEU A 83 1.35 -9.20 -4.64
CA LEU A 83 0.43 -8.19 -5.12
C LEU A 83 -0.15 -7.39 -3.97
N MET A 84 -0.31 -6.10 -4.17
CA MET A 84 -0.88 -5.18 -3.20
C MET A 84 -1.96 -4.34 -3.87
N LEU A 85 -2.92 -3.89 -3.06
CA LEU A 85 -3.95 -2.97 -3.51
C LEU A 85 -3.96 -1.73 -2.64
N ASP A 86 -4.05 -0.57 -3.28
CA ASP A 86 -4.21 0.73 -2.66
C ASP A 86 -5.45 1.42 -3.24
N PRO A 87 -6.58 1.34 -2.55
CA PRO A 87 -7.83 1.96 -3.00
C PRO A 87 -8.00 3.43 -2.55
N PHE A 88 -7.02 4.00 -1.90
CA PHE A 88 -6.88 5.42 -1.58
C PHE A 88 -8.10 6.06 -0.90
N HIS A 89 -8.43 5.65 0.34
CA HIS A 89 -9.38 6.28 1.29
C HIS A 89 -10.87 6.28 0.92
N TYR A 90 -11.31 5.74 -0.19
CA TYR A 90 -12.65 5.98 -0.71
C TYR A 90 -13.74 5.02 -0.21
N TYR A 91 -13.39 3.97 0.52
CA TYR A 91 -14.34 2.95 0.93
C TYR A 91 -14.93 3.19 2.32
N SER A 92 -16.19 2.78 2.50
CA SER A 92 -16.80 2.60 3.82
C SER A 92 -16.21 1.37 4.54
N ARG A 93 -16.51 1.21 5.83
CA ARG A 93 -16.04 0.06 6.62
C ARG A 93 -16.44 -1.29 6.02
N GLU A 94 -17.70 -1.40 5.62
CA GLU A 94 -18.29 -2.62 5.06
C GLU A 94 -17.68 -2.93 3.69
N GLU A 95 -17.48 -1.92 2.87
CA GLU A 95 -16.85 -2.07 1.56
C GLU A 95 -15.38 -2.43 1.68
N ALA A 96 -14.65 -1.79 2.59
CA ALA A 96 -13.26 -2.12 2.88
C ALA A 96 -13.10 -3.58 3.35
N LEU A 97 -14.00 -4.07 4.22
CA LEU A 97 -14.01 -5.47 4.64
C LEU A 97 -14.35 -6.41 3.48
N ALA A 98 -15.35 -6.07 2.66
CA ALA A 98 -15.71 -6.88 1.49
C ALA A 98 -14.55 -6.98 0.49
N LEU A 99 -13.84 -5.87 0.28
CA LEU A 99 -12.63 -5.79 -0.55
C LEU A 99 -11.52 -6.67 0.04
N ALA A 100 -11.22 -6.53 1.33
CA ALA A 100 -10.21 -7.33 2.03
C ALA A 100 -10.50 -8.84 1.91
N LYS A 101 -11.76 -9.25 2.12
CA LYS A 101 -12.17 -10.67 1.97
C LYS A 101 -12.06 -11.19 0.54
N GLY A 102 -12.18 -10.32 -0.45
CA GLY A 102 -11.91 -10.67 -1.85
C GLY A 102 -10.41 -10.84 -2.11
N LEU A 103 -9.60 -9.94 -1.59
CA LEU A 103 -8.14 -9.96 -1.72
C LEU A 103 -7.49 -11.16 -0.97
N GLU A 104 -8.04 -11.57 0.18
CA GLU A 104 -7.63 -12.80 0.87
C GLU A 104 -7.72 -14.03 -0.07
N LYS A 105 -8.81 -14.15 -0.85
CA LYS A 105 -9.01 -15.25 -1.79
C LYS A 105 -8.06 -15.21 -3.00
N LEU A 106 -7.56 -14.03 -3.30
CA LEU A 106 -6.62 -13.78 -4.38
C LEU A 106 -5.15 -13.80 -3.90
N ASP A 107 -4.90 -14.12 -2.63
CA ASP A 107 -3.58 -14.17 -2.01
C ASP A 107 -2.79 -12.86 -2.20
N TYR A 108 -3.43 -11.73 -1.92
CA TYR A 108 -2.79 -10.42 -1.90
C TYR A 108 -1.95 -10.27 -0.64
N TYR A 109 -0.87 -9.52 -0.74
CA TYR A 109 0.13 -9.38 0.31
C TYR A 109 -0.26 -8.35 1.38
N TRP A 110 -0.88 -7.23 0.98
CA TRP A 110 -1.57 -6.28 1.86
C TRP A 110 -2.59 -5.44 1.09
N MET A 111 -3.46 -4.76 1.85
CA MET A 111 -4.28 -3.65 1.38
C MET A 111 -3.86 -2.37 2.10
N GLU A 112 -3.68 -1.29 1.35
CA GLU A 112 -3.22 0.00 1.82
C GLU A 112 -4.38 0.98 1.92
N GLU A 113 -4.46 1.71 3.02
CA GLU A 113 -5.36 2.84 3.29
C GLU A 113 -6.76 2.81 2.61
N PRO A 114 -7.58 1.77 2.81
CA PRO A 114 -8.86 1.66 2.11
C PRO A 114 -9.91 2.68 2.54
N MET A 115 -9.76 3.27 3.73
CA MET A 115 -10.71 4.22 4.34
C MET A 115 -9.98 5.50 4.74
N ASP A 116 -10.75 6.55 5.04
CA ASP A 116 -10.22 7.78 5.60
C ASP A 116 -9.44 7.50 6.91
N GLU A 117 -8.19 7.93 6.96
CA GLU A 117 -7.28 7.68 8.09
C GLU A 117 -7.59 8.51 9.33
N HIS A 118 -8.51 9.47 9.29
CA HIS A 118 -9.01 10.15 10.49
C HIS A 118 -9.82 9.20 11.39
N SER A 119 -10.33 8.09 10.84
CA SER A 119 -11.09 7.10 11.59
C SER A 119 -10.26 5.89 12.03
N MET A 120 -9.31 6.09 12.94
CA MET A 120 -8.48 5.00 13.47
C MET A 120 -9.33 3.82 14.01
N SER A 121 -10.48 4.08 14.61
CA SER A 121 -11.39 3.04 15.09
C SER A 121 -11.93 2.13 13.97
N SER A 122 -12.09 2.65 12.76
CA SER A 122 -12.48 1.85 11.59
C SER A 122 -11.36 0.93 11.14
N TYR A 123 -10.12 1.36 11.26
CA TYR A 123 -8.94 0.52 10.96
C TYR A 123 -8.74 -0.57 12.00
N ILE A 124 -8.88 -0.27 13.30
CA ILE A 124 -8.87 -1.29 14.37
C ILE A 124 -9.91 -2.38 14.04
N TRP A 125 -11.15 -1.96 13.78
CA TRP A 125 -12.21 -2.87 13.42
C TRP A 125 -11.89 -3.69 12.15
N LEU A 126 -11.30 -3.09 11.13
CA LEU A 126 -10.92 -3.80 9.91
C LEU A 126 -9.84 -4.86 10.19
N CYS A 127 -8.77 -4.50 10.90
CA CYS A 127 -7.70 -5.43 11.29
C CYS A 127 -8.24 -6.62 12.12
N GLU A 128 -9.23 -6.39 12.99
CA GLU A 128 -9.87 -7.46 13.79
C GLU A 128 -10.75 -8.41 12.94
N ASN A 129 -11.19 -7.99 11.75
CA ASN A 129 -12.15 -8.74 10.93
C ASN A 129 -11.57 -9.29 9.63
N THR A 130 -10.30 -9.08 9.34
CA THR A 130 -9.61 -9.64 8.18
C THR A 130 -8.30 -10.31 8.57
N THR A 131 -7.83 -11.25 7.78
CA THR A 131 -6.48 -11.84 7.88
C THR A 131 -5.52 -11.22 6.85
N LEU A 132 -6.05 -10.43 5.91
CA LEU A 132 -5.23 -9.65 5.00
C LEU A 132 -4.52 -8.54 5.77
N PRO A 133 -3.19 -8.44 5.71
CA PRO A 133 -2.47 -7.35 6.35
C PRO A 133 -2.92 -5.98 5.85
N ILE A 134 -3.15 -5.05 6.78
CA ILE A 134 -3.53 -3.66 6.50
C ILE A 134 -2.32 -2.76 6.68
N CYS A 135 -1.98 -2.01 5.62
CA CYS A 135 -0.88 -1.07 5.59
C CYS A 135 -1.38 0.36 5.82
N GLY A 136 -0.78 1.07 6.76
CA GLY A 136 -1.10 2.45 7.10
C GLY A 136 -0.55 2.87 8.46
N PRO A 137 -0.77 4.10 8.90
CA PRO A 137 -1.30 5.21 8.10
C PRO A 137 -0.21 5.83 7.22
N GLU A 138 -0.59 6.39 6.08
CA GLU A 138 0.28 7.18 5.23
C GLU A 138 0.09 8.68 5.45
N THR A 139 -1.14 9.15 5.23
CA THR A 139 -1.50 10.56 5.18
C THR A 139 -1.89 11.13 6.54
N ALA A 140 -2.18 10.30 7.54
CA ALA A 140 -2.54 10.77 8.88
C ALA A 140 -1.45 11.68 9.46
N GLU A 141 -1.82 12.89 9.83
CA GLU A 141 -0.93 13.87 10.42
C GLU A 141 -0.31 13.38 11.74
N GLY A 142 0.77 14.02 12.20
CA GLY A 142 1.36 13.73 13.52
C GLY A 142 2.60 12.84 13.50
N LYS A 143 3.13 12.52 12.33
CA LYS A 143 4.43 11.84 12.17
C LYS A 143 4.52 10.54 12.98
N MET A 144 5.62 10.34 13.72
CA MET A 144 5.81 9.14 14.52
C MET A 144 4.82 9.01 15.69
N HIS A 145 4.27 10.11 16.20
CA HIS A 145 3.35 10.04 17.35
C HIS A 145 2.04 9.36 16.97
N VAL A 146 1.49 9.71 15.80
CA VAL A 146 0.28 9.05 15.30
C VAL A 146 0.57 7.59 14.95
N ARG A 147 1.69 7.28 14.31
CA ARG A 147 2.09 5.89 14.02
C ARG A 147 2.22 5.07 15.30
N ALA A 148 2.75 5.66 16.37
CA ALA A 148 2.83 4.99 17.67
C ALA A 148 1.45 4.64 18.24
N GLU A 149 0.49 5.55 18.17
CA GLU A 149 -0.88 5.30 18.62
C GLU A 149 -1.59 4.25 17.73
N TRP A 150 -1.39 4.29 16.42
CA TRP A 150 -1.93 3.30 15.50
C TRP A 150 -1.38 1.90 15.76
N ILE A 151 -0.07 1.77 15.90
CA ILE A 151 0.59 0.49 16.21
C ILE A 151 0.08 -0.06 17.54
N LYS A 152 0.08 0.78 18.58
CA LYS A 152 -0.37 0.40 19.93
C LYS A 152 -1.83 -0.03 19.96
N ALA A 153 -2.67 0.59 19.16
CA ALA A 153 -4.11 0.29 19.06
C ALA A 153 -4.43 -0.91 18.17
N GLY A 154 -3.46 -1.45 17.44
CA GLY A 154 -3.70 -2.52 16.46
C GLY A 154 -4.47 -2.04 15.23
N ALA A 155 -4.27 -0.79 14.83
CA ALA A 155 -4.94 -0.19 13.69
C ALA A 155 -4.22 -0.43 12.34
N CYS A 156 -3.10 -1.10 12.36
CA CYS A 156 -2.35 -1.52 11.17
C CYS A 156 -1.49 -2.75 11.47
N ASP A 157 -1.20 -3.54 10.44
CA ASP A 157 -0.28 -4.69 10.47
C ASP A 157 1.09 -4.33 9.88
N LEU A 158 1.13 -3.28 9.06
CA LEU A 158 2.35 -2.65 8.54
C LEU A 158 2.21 -1.15 8.72
N THR A 159 3.21 -0.50 9.30
CA THR A 159 3.21 0.97 9.33
C THR A 159 3.83 1.55 8.07
N ARG A 160 3.47 2.79 7.75
CA ARG A 160 3.89 3.44 6.51
C ARG A 160 4.30 4.89 6.72
N GLY A 161 5.10 5.39 5.80
CA GLY A 161 5.46 6.80 5.72
C GLY A 161 6.61 7.03 4.74
N GLY A 162 6.71 8.24 4.24
CA GLY A 162 7.80 8.71 3.40
C GLY A 162 8.40 9.99 3.92
N VAL A 163 9.54 10.41 3.41
CA VAL A 163 10.20 11.66 3.85
C VAL A 163 9.31 12.90 3.66
N TRP A 164 8.42 12.88 2.67
CA TRP A 164 7.48 13.96 2.41
C TRP A 164 6.36 14.00 3.46
N ASP A 165 5.78 12.84 3.74
CA ASP A 165 4.61 12.68 4.60
C ASP A 165 4.95 12.97 6.06
N VAL A 166 6.15 12.57 6.49
CA VAL A 166 6.57 12.67 7.88
C VAL A 166 7.52 13.84 8.16
N GLY A 167 7.86 14.63 7.14
CA GLY A 167 8.66 15.85 7.28
C GLY A 167 10.17 15.61 7.36
N GLY A 168 10.69 14.59 6.69
CA GLY A 168 12.12 14.38 6.48
C GLY A 168 12.68 13.03 6.92
N ILE A 169 13.98 12.87 6.73
CA ILE A 169 14.72 11.64 7.03
C ILE A 169 14.67 11.30 8.52
N THR A 170 14.91 12.29 9.40
CA THR A 170 14.99 12.06 10.85
C THR A 170 13.69 11.46 11.43
N PRO A 171 12.49 12.02 11.17
CA PRO A 171 11.26 11.37 11.63
C PRO A 171 11.00 10.02 10.97
N LEU A 172 11.37 9.82 9.71
CA LEU A 172 11.19 8.53 9.04
C LEU A 172 12.05 7.41 9.69
N VAL A 173 13.31 7.70 10.04
CA VAL A 173 14.17 6.78 10.79
C VAL A 173 13.56 6.46 12.17
N LYS A 174 12.99 7.44 12.85
CA LYS A 174 12.32 7.21 14.14
C LYS A 174 11.10 6.29 14.00
N ILE A 175 10.35 6.41 12.91
CA ILE A 175 9.23 5.52 12.61
C ILE A 175 9.73 4.10 12.31
N ALA A 176 10.83 3.95 11.59
CA ALA A 176 11.44 2.65 11.34
C ALA A 176 11.86 1.95 12.65
N HIS A 177 12.54 2.64 13.56
CA HIS A 177 12.91 2.10 14.87
C HIS A 177 11.68 1.82 15.75
N LEU A 178 10.63 2.66 15.64
CA LEU A 178 9.37 2.40 16.32
C LEU A 178 8.74 1.10 15.84
N ALA A 179 8.63 0.91 14.53
CA ALA A 179 8.09 -0.33 13.95
C ALA A 179 8.91 -1.56 14.38
N GLU A 180 10.24 -1.46 14.29
CA GLU A 180 11.15 -2.50 14.75
C GLU A 180 10.93 -2.88 16.23
N SER A 181 10.74 -1.89 17.11
CA SER A 181 10.51 -2.12 18.55
C SER A 181 9.22 -2.87 18.86
N PHE A 182 8.26 -2.88 17.95
CA PHE A 182 7.01 -3.66 18.01
C PHE A 182 7.06 -4.93 17.15
N ASN A 183 8.21 -5.25 16.55
CA ASN A 183 8.36 -6.34 15.57
C ASN A 183 7.36 -6.21 14.40
N LEU A 184 7.07 -4.98 14.00
CA LEU A 184 6.16 -4.65 12.93
C LEU A 184 6.95 -4.31 11.67
N ARG A 185 6.44 -4.69 10.51
CA ARG A 185 7.01 -4.26 9.22
C ARG A 185 6.70 -2.80 8.95
N MET A 186 7.60 -2.16 8.20
CA MET A 186 7.39 -0.80 7.71
C MET A 186 7.58 -0.76 6.20
N GLU A 187 6.63 -0.14 5.51
CA GLU A 187 6.72 0.16 4.08
C GLU A 187 7.01 1.65 3.88
N VAL A 188 8.00 1.95 3.05
CA VAL A 188 8.37 3.35 2.79
C VAL A 188 7.66 3.85 1.55
N HIS A 189 6.83 4.90 1.74
CA HIS A 189 6.07 5.52 0.68
C HIS A 189 6.95 6.27 -0.31
N GLY A 190 6.70 6.04 -1.60
CA GLY A 190 7.29 6.78 -2.69
C GLY A 190 8.78 6.52 -2.91
N GLY A 191 9.30 7.22 -3.88
CA GLY A 191 10.71 7.14 -4.29
C GLY A 191 11.56 8.30 -3.76
N GLY A 192 12.70 8.50 -4.42
CA GLY A 192 13.60 9.61 -4.18
C GLY A 192 14.72 9.33 -3.18
N ALA A 193 15.73 10.18 -3.22
CA ALA A 193 16.99 9.96 -2.49
C ALA A 193 16.80 9.87 -0.98
N GLY A 194 15.92 10.66 -0.39
CA GLY A 194 15.66 10.65 1.05
C GLY A 194 15.14 9.30 1.55
N ASN A 195 14.17 8.72 0.86
CA ASN A 195 13.61 7.41 1.17
C ASN A 195 14.66 6.31 0.97
N LEU A 196 15.41 6.35 -0.14
CA LEU A 196 16.48 5.39 -0.40
C LEU A 196 17.57 5.41 0.68
N HIS A 197 17.93 6.59 1.19
CA HIS A 197 18.91 6.69 2.28
C HIS A 197 18.42 6.03 3.57
N VAL A 198 17.14 6.13 3.89
CA VAL A 198 16.55 5.45 5.06
C VAL A 198 16.49 3.94 4.82
N LEU A 199 16.04 3.52 3.65
CA LEU A 199 15.95 2.09 3.29
C LEU A 199 17.31 1.38 3.23
N CYS A 200 18.39 2.10 2.97
CA CYS A 200 19.74 1.56 2.95
C CYS A 200 20.44 1.59 4.33
N ALA A 201 19.84 2.22 5.30
CA ALA A 201 20.39 2.31 6.65
C ALA A 201 19.95 1.15 7.53
#